data_b6f23289f131ed27ad6083b5768efa3b
#
_entry.id   b6f23289f131ed27ad6083b5768efa3b
#
_cell.length_a   1.000
_cell.length_b   1.000
_cell.length_c   1.000
_cell.angle_alpha   90.00
_cell.angle_beta   90.00
_cell.angle_gamma   90.00
#
_symmetry.space_group_name_H-M   'P 1'
#
loop_
_entity.id
_entity.type
_entity.pdbx_description
1 polymer ?
#
loop_
_entity_poly.entity_id
_entity_poly.type
_entity_poly.pdbx_seq_one_letter_code
_entity_poly.pdbx_strand_id
1 'polypeptide(L)' 'MTTRRATATNDKALAAFVAAKAEIDARLERMKGLSDEHFHAKPDEIHWGHVGDLQRYASLLRQMTDIAFSEGECAE' A
#
# COMPACT_ATOMS: atom_id res chain seq x y z
N MET A 1 2.65 31.20 18.78
CA MET A 1 2.73 30.43 20.02
C MET A 1 1.81 29.21 19.95
N THR A 2 2.33 28.04 20.30
CA THR A 2 1.57 26.82 20.24
C THR A 2 0.66 26.71 21.46
N THR A 3 -0.62 26.54 21.26
CA THR A 3 -1.56 26.35 22.36
C THR A 3 -1.60 24.88 22.75
N ARG A 4 -2.13 24.57 23.92
CA ARG A 4 -2.35 23.21 24.37
C ARG A 4 -3.18 22.42 23.38
N ARG A 5 -4.19 23.05 22.81
CA ARG A 5 -5.08 22.41 21.83
C ARG A 5 -4.33 22.02 20.57
N ALA A 6 -3.46 22.89 20.07
CA ALA A 6 -2.69 22.61 18.88
C ALA A 6 -1.70 21.47 19.10
N THR A 7 -1.05 21.43 20.27
CA THR A 7 -0.15 20.36 20.64
C THR A 7 -0.87 19.03 20.72
N ALA A 8 -2.05 19.00 21.35
CA ALA A 8 -2.85 17.77 21.45
C ALA A 8 -3.30 17.28 20.07
N THR A 9 -3.65 18.21 19.16
CA THR A 9 -4.05 17.86 17.79
C THR A 9 -2.85 17.27 17.03
N ASN A 10 -1.66 17.84 17.17
CA ASN A 10 -0.45 17.32 16.55
C ASN A 10 -0.09 15.94 17.08
N ASP A 11 -0.26 15.72 18.38
CA ASP A 11 0.01 14.43 19.00
C ASP A 11 -0.93 13.35 18.46
N LYS A 12 -2.21 13.68 18.29
CA LYS A 12 -3.19 12.77 17.72
C LYS A 12 -2.88 12.46 16.26
N ALA A 13 -2.52 13.49 15.50
CA ALA A 13 -2.15 13.32 14.10
C ALA A 13 -0.91 12.45 13.96
N LEU A 14 0.08 12.66 14.81
CA LEU A 14 1.29 11.87 14.81
C LEU A 14 0.99 10.41 15.14
N ALA A 15 0.15 10.16 16.15
CA ALA A 15 -0.23 8.80 16.52
C ALA A 15 -0.97 8.10 15.38
N ALA A 16 -1.87 8.82 14.70
CA ALA A 16 -2.60 8.27 13.56
C ALA A 16 -1.66 7.97 12.39
N PHE A 17 -0.69 8.84 12.15
CA PHE A 17 0.31 8.64 11.11
C PHE A 17 1.13 7.38 11.37
N VAL A 18 1.63 7.22 12.60
CA VAL A 18 2.43 6.06 12.97
C VAL A 18 1.61 4.77 12.82
N ALA A 19 0.35 4.79 13.24
CA ALA A 19 -0.52 3.62 13.12
C ALA A 19 -0.78 3.26 11.65
N ALA A 20 -1.05 4.27 10.81
CA ALA A 20 -1.28 4.04 9.39
C ALA A 20 -0.02 3.51 8.70
N LYS A 21 1.14 4.08 9.03
CA LYS A 21 2.40 3.62 8.47
C LYS A 21 2.69 2.17 8.86
N ALA A 22 2.44 1.81 10.12
CA ALA A 22 2.66 0.44 10.58
C ALA A 22 1.76 -0.55 9.84
N GLU A 23 0.52 -0.18 9.57
CA GLU A 23 -0.38 -1.01 8.80
C GLU A 23 0.11 -1.17 7.36
N ILE A 24 0.54 -0.09 6.74
CA ILE A 24 1.07 -0.13 5.37
C ILE A 24 2.29 -1.05 5.31
N ASP A 25 3.23 -0.88 6.24
CA ASP A 25 4.45 -1.68 6.26
C ASP A 25 4.12 -3.18 6.42
N ALA A 26 3.18 -3.51 7.29
CA ALA A 26 2.79 -4.90 7.52
C ALA A 26 2.16 -5.51 6.27
N ARG A 27 1.30 -4.76 5.58
CA ARG A 27 0.64 -5.24 4.37
C ARG A 27 1.61 -5.37 3.20
N LEU A 28 2.54 -4.44 3.06
CA LEU A 28 3.59 -4.51 2.04
C LEU A 28 4.46 -5.74 2.25
N GLU A 29 4.83 -6.02 3.50
CA GLU A 29 5.64 -7.19 3.81
C GLU A 29 4.91 -8.48 3.49
N ARG A 30 3.62 -8.56 3.81
CA ARG A 30 2.80 -9.72 3.48
C ARG A 30 2.69 -9.92 1.97
N MET A 31 2.47 -8.83 1.23
CA MET A 31 2.39 -8.90 -0.23
C MET A 31 3.71 -9.32 -0.84
N LYS A 32 4.81 -8.79 -0.31
CA LYS A 32 6.14 -9.17 -0.79
C LYS A 32 6.40 -10.66 -0.55
N GLY A 33 6.06 -11.16 0.62
CA GLY A 33 6.21 -12.58 0.92
C GLY A 33 5.39 -13.45 -0.02
N LEU A 34 4.17 -13.03 -0.29
CA LEU A 34 3.30 -13.76 -1.21
C LEU A 34 3.87 -13.74 -2.64
N SER A 35 4.39 -12.59 -3.06
CA SER A 35 5.01 -12.44 -4.37
C SER A 35 6.28 -13.30 -4.49
N ASP A 36 7.09 -13.34 -3.43
CA ASP A 36 8.31 -14.14 -3.41
C ASP A 36 7.99 -15.63 -3.57
N GLU A 37 6.81 -16.05 -3.17
CA GLU A 37 6.32 -17.42 -3.33
C GLU A 37 5.49 -17.60 -4.59
N HIS A 38 5.56 -16.65 -5.53
CA HIS A 38 4.85 -16.68 -6.81
C HIS A 38 3.33 -16.79 -6.64
N PHE A 39 2.81 -16.16 -5.56
CA PHE A 39 1.37 -16.17 -5.21
C PHE A 39 0.83 -17.59 -5.09
N HIS A 40 1.68 -18.54 -4.68
CA HIS A 40 1.35 -19.95 -4.51
C HIS A 40 0.84 -20.62 -5.80
N ALA A 41 1.10 -20.03 -6.94
CA ALA A 41 0.71 -20.57 -8.23
C ALA A 41 1.86 -21.37 -8.82
N LYS A 42 1.56 -22.61 -9.25
CA LYS A 42 2.56 -23.43 -9.93
C LYS A 42 2.53 -23.10 -11.42
N PRO A 43 3.70 -23.04 -12.08
CA PRO A 43 3.74 -22.64 -13.50
C PRO A 43 2.80 -23.40 -14.41
N ASP A 44 2.62 -24.70 -14.17
CA ASP A 44 1.77 -25.57 -14.99
C ASP A 44 0.28 -25.47 -14.62
N GLU A 45 -0.05 -24.77 -13.54
CA GLU A 45 -1.42 -24.59 -13.08
C GLU A 45 -1.94 -23.16 -13.29
N ILE A 46 -1.11 -22.30 -13.86
CA ILE A 46 -1.50 -20.88 -14.06
C ILE A 46 -2.57 -20.80 -15.14
N HIS A 47 -3.64 -20.08 -14.83
CA HIS A 47 -4.72 -19.81 -15.77
C HIS A 47 -5.12 -18.34 -15.71
N TRP A 48 -6.05 -17.93 -16.57
CA TRP A 48 -6.43 -16.53 -16.69
C TRP A 48 -7.03 -15.94 -15.41
N GLY A 49 -7.60 -16.76 -14.54
CA GLY A 49 -8.05 -16.30 -13.21
C GLY A 49 -6.90 -15.80 -12.37
N HIS A 50 -5.78 -16.50 -12.37
CA HIS A 50 -4.57 -16.06 -11.66
C HIS A 50 -4.05 -14.75 -12.25
N VAL A 51 -4.02 -14.66 -13.58
CA VAL A 51 -3.56 -13.45 -14.26
C VAL A 51 -4.45 -12.26 -13.90
N GLY A 52 -5.77 -12.46 -13.89
CA GLY A 52 -6.71 -11.40 -13.53
C GLY A 52 -6.50 -10.90 -12.11
N ASP A 53 -6.26 -11.81 -11.16
CA ASP A 53 -5.99 -11.43 -9.77
C ASP A 53 -4.72 -10.60 -9.66
N LEU A 54 -3.65 -11.01 -10.32
CA LEU A 54 -2.40 -10.27 -10.28
C LEU A 54 -2.51 -8.91 -10.96
N GLN A 55 -3.24 -8.83 -12.07
CA GLN A 55 -3.49 -7.56 -12.76
C GLN A 55 -4.26 -6.61 -11.86
N ARG A 56 -5.21 -7.12 -11.10
CA ARG A 56 -5.97 -6.33 -10.14
C ARG A 56 -5.06 -5.78 -9.05
N TYR A 57 -4.20 -6.64 -8.48
CA TYR A 57 -3.24 -6.19 -7.44
C TYR A 57 -2.29 -5.14 -8.02
N ALA A 58 -1.77 -5.38 -9.22
CA ALA A 58 -0.87 -4.44 -9.86
C ALA A 58 -1.54 -3.09 -10.12
N SER A 59 -2.82 -3.11 -10.53
CA SER A 59 -3.58 -1.88 -10.76
C SER A 59 -3.76 -1.08 -9.48
N LEU A 60 -4.09 -1.75 -8.38
CA LEU A 60 -4.24 -1.09 -7.08
C LEU A 60 -2.92 -0.49 -6.59
N LEU A 61 -1.83 -1.24 -6.74
CA LEU A 61 -0.50 -0.75 -6.36
C LEU A 61 -0.08 0.44 -7.23
N ARG A 62 -0.40 0.40 -8.53
CA ARG A 62 -0.10 1.51 -9.45
C ARG A 62 -0.84 2.77 -9.02
N GLN A 63 -2.11 2.65 -8.63
CA GLN A 63 -2.85 3.80 -8.10
C GLN A 63 -2.15 4.38 -6.88
N MET A 64 -1.66 3.52 -5.99
CA MET A 64 -0.96 3.97 -4.80
C MET A 64 0.35 4.70 -5.14
N THR A 65 1.16 4.14 -6.04
CA THR A 65 2.41 4.78 -6.43
C THR A 65 2.18 6.06 -7.21
N ASP A 66 1.14 6.10 -8.05
CA ASP A 66 0.79 7.31 -8.78
C ASP A 66 0.45 8.45 -7.82
N ILE A 67 -0.32 8.15 -6.79
CA ILE A 67 -0.66 9.15 -5.76
C ILE A 67 0.57 9.56 -4.96
N ALA A 68 1.33 8.57 -4.48
CA ALA A 68 2.45 8.82 -3.57
C ALA A 68 3.59 9.59 -4.25
N PHE A 69 3.80 9.36 -5.53
CA PHE A 69 4.90 9.97 -6.28
C PHE A 69 4.45 11.00 -7.30
N SER A 70 3.16 11.35 -7.29
CA SER A 70 2.56 12.32 -8.23
C SER A 70 2.85 11.95 -9.68
N GLU A 71 2.59 10.69 -10.01
CA GLU A 71 2.81 10.14 -11.35
C GLU A 71 1.47 9.79 -12.00
N GLY A 72 1.53 9.44 -13.28
CA GLY A 72 0.34 9.03 -14.02
C GLY A 72 -0.73 10.10 -14.01
N GLU A 73 -1.96 9.73 -13.69
CA GLU A 73 -3.08 10.66 -13.65
C GLU A 73 -2.99 11.64 -12.49
N CYS A 74 -2.13 11.37 -11.50
CA CYS A 74 -1.91 12.24 -10.35
C CYS A 74 -0.76 13.20 -10.57
N ALA A 75 -0.13 13.19 -11.73
CA ALA A 75 0.94 14.13 -12.06
C ALA A 75 0.36 15.52 -12.29
N GLU A 76 1.07 16.52 -11.79
CA GLU A 76 0.68 17.93 -11.98
C GLU A 76 1.45 18.55 -13.13
#